data_7d92ecbd7d64bac46611024663a42b17
#
_entry.id   7d92ecbd7d64bac46611024663a42b17
#
_cell.length_a   1.000
_cell.length_b   1.000
_cell.length_c   1.000
_cell.angle_alpha   90.00
_cell.angle_beta   90.00
_cell.angle_gamma   90.00
#
_symmetry.space_group_name_H-M   'P 1'
#
loop_
_entity.id
_entity.type
_entity.pdbx_description
1 polymer ?
#
loop_
_entity_poly.entity_id
_entity_poly.type
_entity_poly.pdbx_seq_one_letter_code
_entity_poly.pdbx_strand_id
1 'polypeptide(L)'
;MKIQILLFTFLGLLLIACTEESPEDPLDVYREIAYSALSNTQKESILGDWKQAEVAAWTDGNYLVVFLTKDGMPPIRVVVNPETGRVVEILT
;
A
#
# COMPACT_ATOMS: atom_id res chain seq x y z
N MET A 1 -47.36 12.78 -0.08
CA MET A 1 -47.09 12.31 0.16
C MET A 1 -46.39 11.47 -0.30
N LYS A 2 -45.95 11.12 -0.61
CA LYS A 2 -45.32 10.30 -1.05
C LYS A 2 -44.20 10.78 -1.57
N ILE A 3 -43.96 11.76 -1.80
CA ILE A 3 -42.93 12.30 -2.24
C ILE A 3 -41.78 12.09 -1.54
N GLN A 4 -41.82 12.05 -0.40
CA GLN A 4 -40.70 11.85 0.34
C GLN A 4 -40.05 10.68 0.00
N ILE A 5 -40.62 9.86 -0.54
CA ILE A 5 -40.06 8.73 -0.92
C ILE A 5 -38.95 8.92 -1.74
N LEU A 6 -38.99 9.70 -2.65
CA LEU A 6 -37.94 9.81 -3.43
C LEU A 6 -36.84 10.36 -2.80
N LEU A 7 -36.93 11.09 -1.86
CA LEU A 7 -35.93 11.61 -1.23
C LEU A 7 -34.96 10.67 -0.79
N PHE A 8 -35.43 9.71 -0.15
CA PHE A 8 -34.51 8.86 0.35
C PHE A 8 -33.87 8.06 -0.57
N THR A 9 -34.30 7.92 -1.65
CA THR A 9 -33.75 7.09 -2.51
C THR A 9 -32.52 7.71 -2.90
N PHE A 10 -32.42 8.99 -3.05
CA PHE A 10 -31.27 9.43 -3.48
C PHE A 10 -30.24 9.62 -2.51
N LEU A 11 -30.50 9.52 -1.34
CA LEU A 11 -29.57 9.62 -0.41
C LEU A 11 -28.68 8.49 -0.52
N GLY A 12 -29.12 7.37 -0.79
CA GLY A 12 -28.31 6.23 -0.86
C GLY A 12 -27.34 6.34 -1.96
N LEU A 13 -27.68 6.95 -2.99
CA LEU A 13 -26.80 7.05 -4.04
C LEU A 13 -25.59 7.78 -3.70
N LEU A 14 -25.68 8.74 -2.91
CA LEU A 14 -24.55 9.47 -2.55
C LEU A 14 -23.55 8.61 -1.87
N LEU A 15 -23.97 7.76 -1.07
CA LEU A 15 -23.07 6.92 -0.39
C LEU A 15 -22.33 6.08 -1.33
N ILE A 16 -22.95 5.61 -2.30
CA ILE A 16 -22.31 4.80 -3.22
C ILE A 16 -21.21 5.52 -3.89
N ALA A 17 -21.40 6.70 -4.19
CA ALA A 17 -20.39 7.44 -4.85
C ALA A 17 -19.14 7.46 -4.02
N CYS A 18 -19.28 7.58 -2.76
CA CYS A 18 -18.12 7.61 -1.94
C CYS A 18 -17.35 6.35 -2.00
N THR A 19 -18.00 5.28 -2.08
CA THR A 19 -17.25 4.07 -2.06
C THR A 19 -16.48 3.87 -3.32
N GLU A 20 -16.79 4.55 -4.31
CA GLU A 20 -16.06 4.37 -5.48
C GLU A 20 -14.77 5.04 -5.48
N GLU A 21 -14.50 5.86 -4.54
CA GLU A 21 -13.28 6.48 -4.53
C GLU A 21 -12.27 5.50 -4.29
N SER A 22 -11.48 5.19 -5.11
CA SER A 22 -10.45 4.25 -5.04
C SER A 22 -10.06 3.84 -3.68
N PRO A 23 -10.46 2.76 -3.27
CA PRO A 23 -10.11 2.29 -1.99
C PRO A 23 -8.65 1.98 -1.99
N GLU A 24 -7.96 2.39 -1.03
CA GLU A 24 -6.60 2.11 -0.94
C GLU A 24 -6.39 0.69 -0.53
N ASP A 25 -5.38 0.05 -1.05
CA ASP A 25 -5.02 -1.28 -0.65
C ASP A 25 -4.54 -1.17 0.79
N PRO A 26 -5.06 -1.94 1.71
CA PRO A 26 -4.62 -1.86 3.09
C PRO A 26 -3.14 -2.16 3.27
N LEU A 27 -2.53 -2.83 2.32
CA LEU A 27 -1.11 -3.10 2.42
C LEU A 27 -0.25 -1.94 1.96
N ASP A 28 -0.84 -0.90 1.40
CA ASP A 28 -0.06 0.26 0.97
C ASP A 28 0.63 0.95 2.14
N VAL A 29 0.09 0.83 3.32
CA VAL A 29 0.71 1.42 4.48
C VAL A 29 2.10 0.80 4.67
N TYR A 30 2.22 -0.50 4.50
CA TYR A 30 3.50 -1.17 4.69
C TYR A 30 4.44 -0.88 3.53
N ARG A 31 3.91 -0.72 2.33
CA ARG A 31 4.71 -0.33 1.18
C ARG A 31 5.30 1.06 1.39
N GLU A 32 4.50 1.96 1.94
CA GLU A 32 4.97 3.30 2.15
C GLU A 32 6.02 3.34 3.27
N ILE A 33 5.84 2.61 4.34
CA ILE A 33 6.79 2.54 5.41
C ILE A 33 8.12 2.00 4.86
N ALA A 34 8.06 0.95 4.08
CA ALA A 34 9.26 0.35 3.52
C ALA A 34 9.96 1.31 2.56
N TYR A 35 9.21 1.97 1.72
CA TYR A 35 9.78 2.89 0.75
C TYR A 35 10.44 4.06 1.45
N SER A 36 9.83 4.58 2.50
CA SER A 36 10.38 5.73 3.21
C SER A 36 11.70 5.42 3.89
N ALA A 37 11.95 4.17 4.17
CA ALA A 37 13.19 3.77 4.81
C ALA A 37 14.36 3.63 3.84
N LEU A 38 14.09 3.68 2.55
CA LEU A 38 15.16 3.48 1.56
C LEU A 38 15.95 4.76 1.36
N SER A 39 17.21 4.60 0.95
CA SER A 39 18.03 5.75 0.63
C SER A 39 17.57 6.33 -0.70
N ASN A 40 18.03 7.52 -1.02
CA ASN A 40 17.66 8.13 -2.29
C ASN A 40 18.12 7.29 -3.46
N THR A 41 19.31 6.73 -3.36
CA THR A 41 19.83 5.89 -4.42
C THR A 41 18.96 4.66 -4.60
N GLN A 42 18.50 4.06 -3.49
CA GLN A 42 17.64 2.90 -3.58
C GLN A 42 16.31 3.29 -4.17
N LYS A 43 15.76 4.43 -3.79
CA LYS A 43 14.48 4.85 -4.33
C LYS A 43 14.55 5.06 -5.83
N GLU A 44 15.68 5.57 -6.31
CA GLU A 44 15.82 5.81 -7.73
C GLU A 44 15.99 4.52 -8.51
N SER A 45 16.42 3.47 -7.88
CA SER A 45 16.62 2.22 -8.59
C SER A 45 15.35 1.39 -8.74
N ILE A 46 14.27 1.78 -8.08
CA ILE A 46 13.04 1.01 -8.15
C ILE A 46 12.38 1.15 -9.50
N LEU A 47 11.93 0.02 -10.04
CA LEU A 47 11.25 0.01 -11.29
C LEU A 47 9.79 0.31 -11.04
N GLY A 48 9.29 1.40 -11.59
CA GLY A 48 7.89 1.76 -11.42
C GLY A 48 7.63 2.49 -10.12
N ASP A 49 6.43 2.32 -9.60
CA ASP A 49 5.99 3.04 -8.44
C ASP A 49 6.11 2.17 -7.22
N TRP A 50 6.30 2.74 -6.05
CA TRP A 50 6.39 1.97 -4.82
C TRP A 50 5.09 1.22 -4.52
N LYS A 51 3.99 1.69 -5.06
CA LYS A 51 2.73 1.01 -4.85
C LYS A 51 2.64 -0.32 -5.58
N GLN A 52 3.59 -0.59 -6.44
CA GLN A 52 3.60 -1.86 -7.16
C GLN A 52 4.41 -2.92 -6.44
N ALA A 53 4.98 -2.59 -5.30
CA ALA A 53 5.78 -3.56 -4.55
C ALA A 53 4.90 -4.70 -4.04
N GLU A 54 5.47 -5.88 -3.96
CA GLU A 54 4.76 -7.02 -3.43
C GLU A 54 4.88 -7.05 -1.94
N VAL A 55 3.83 -7.47 -1.25
CA VAL A 55 3.86 -7.61 0.19
C VAL A 55 3.50 -9.05 0.52
N ALA A 56 4.34 -9.71 1.27
CA ALA A 56 4.10 -11.11 1.64
C ALA A 56 4.31 -11.30 3.12
N ALA A 57 3.76 -12.35 3.66
CA ALA A 57 3.98 -12.66 5.05
C ALA A 57 5.43 -13.07 5.25
N TRP A 58 5.98 -12.73 6.37
CA TRP A 58 7.36 -13.05 6.67
C TRP A 58 7.41 -13.66 8.07
N THR A 59 8.59 -13.92 8.58
CA THR A 59 8.73 -14.59 9.86
C THR A 59 8.33 -13.66 11.00
N ASP A 60 7.96 -14.26 12.10
CA ASP A 60 7.64 -13.52 13.34
C ASP A 60 6.53 -12.51 13.20
N GLY A 61 5.60 -12.77 12.29
CA GLY A 61 4.47 -11.87 12.12
C GLY A 61 4.79 -10.62 11.35
N ASN A 62 5.97 -10.52 10.76
CA ASN A 62 6.34 -9.36 9.97
C ASN A 62 5.86 -9.52 8.53
N TYR A 63 6.00 -8.46 7.76
CA TYR A 63 5.72 -8.52 6.33
C TYR A 63 6.99 -8.23 5.55
N LEU A 64 7.11 -8.85 4.40
CA LEU A 64 8.23 -8.59 3.51
C LEU A 64 7.70 -7.77 2.34
N VAL A 65 8.30 -6.62 2.09
CA VAL A 65 7.93 -5.77 0.97
C VAL A 65 9.05 -5.87 -0.05
N VAL A 66 8.72 -6.24 -1.28
CA VAL A 66 9.74 -6.44 -2.31
C VAL A 66 9.57 -5.42 -3.41
N PHE A 67 10.62 -4.63 -3.63
CA PHE A 67 10.63 -3.64 -4.69
C PHE A 67 11.49 -4.16 -5.82
N LEU A 68 10.94 -4.23 -7.02
CA LEU A 68 11.74 -4.64 -8.18
C LEU A 68 12.58 -3.47 -8.63
N THR A 69 13.76 -3.76 -9.11
CA THR A 69 14.70 -2.73 -9.51
C THR A 69 14.95 -2.77 -11.00
N LYS A 70 15.56 -1.72 -11.50
CA LYS A 70 15.84 -1.59 -12.91
C LYS A 70 17.07 -2.37 -13.30
N ASP A 71 17.14 -2.70 -14.60
CA ASP A 71 18.34 -3.24 -15.17
C ASP A 71 19.03 -4.39 -14.48
N GLY A 72 18.32 -5.36 -14.10
CA GLY A 72 18.94 -6.55 -13.57
C GLY A 72 19.55 -6.43 -12.20
N MET A 73 19.31 -5.34 -11.52
CA MET A 73 19.78 -5.24 -10.15
C MET A 73 18.94 -6.13 -9.26
N PRO A 74 19.47 -6.61 -8.17
CA PRO A 74 18.68 -7.47 -7.29
C PRO A 74 17.54 -6.69 -6.64
N PRO A 75 16.44 -7.32 -6.38
CA PRO A 75 15.32 -6.63 -5.76
C PRO A 75 15.66 -6.19 -4.35
N ILE A 76 15.02 -5.14 -3.89
CA ILE A 76 15.23 -4.65 -2.54
C ILE A 76 14.11 -5.20 -1.69
N ARG A 77 14.44 -5.88 -0.61
CA ARG A 77 13.47 -6.48 0.27
C ARG A 77 13.52 -5.81 1.62
N VAL A 78 12.37 -5.42 2.13
CA VAL A 78 12.32 -4.69 3.40
C VAL A 78 11.37 -5.44 4.32
N VAL A 79 11.81 -5.71 5.54
CA VAL A 79 10.98 -6.39 6.52
C VAL A 79 10.35 -5.33 7.41
N VAL A 80 9.02 -5.34 7.50
CA VAL A 80 8.28 -4.36 8.27
C VAL A 80 7.48 -5.04 9.37
N ASN A 81 7.53 -4.48 10.56
CA ASN A 81 6.75 -5.00 11.67
C ASN A 81 5.41 -4.27 11.69
N PRO A 82 4.30 -4.97 11.46
CA PRO A 82 3.00 -4.31 11.38
C PRO A 82 2.51 -3.78 12.71
N GLU A 83 2.98 -4.32 13.80
CA GLU A 83 2.53 -3.85 15.09
C GLU A 83 3.16 -2.52 15.45
N THR A 84 4.39 -2.32 15.12
CA THR A 84 5.08 -1.08 15.47
C THR A 84 5.09 -0.10 14.32
N GLY A 85 4.84 -0.57 13.10
CA GLY A 85 4.91 0.27 11.93
C GLY A 85 6.33 0.64 11.57
N ARG A 86 7.31 -0.16 11.96
CA ARG A 86 8.70 0.18 11.72
C ARG A 86 9.40 -0.87 10.88
N VAL A 87 10.44 -0.44 10.19
CA VAL A 87 11.26 -1.34 9.42
C VAL A 87 12.17 -2.10 10.35
N VAL A 88 12.19 -3.41 10.21
CA VAL A 88 13.04 -4.26 11.01
C VAL A 88 14.40 -4.41 10.34
N GLU A 89 14.40 -4.57 9.03
CA GLU A 89 15.61 -4.87 8.33
C GLU A 89 15.46 -4.64 6.86
N ILE A 90 16.51 -4.27 6.17
CA ILE A 90 16.51 -4.13 4.72
C ILE A 90 17.48 -5.16 4.17
N LEU A 91 16.97 -6.04 3.31
CA LEU A 91 17.78 -7.10 2.72
C LEU A 91 18.12 -6.71 1.29
N THR A 92 19.35 -6.45 1.01
CA THR A 92 19.72 -6.06 -0.36
C THR A 92 20.77 -6.98 -0.93
#